data_36fc86e099cd8526c71cdd49da342c23
#
_entry.id   36fc86e099cd8526c71cdd49da342c23
#
_cell.length_a   1.000
_cell.length_b   1.000
_cell.length_c   1.000
_cell.angle_alpha   90.00
_cell.angle_beta   90.00
_cell.angle_gamma   90.00
#
_symmetry.space_group_name_H-M   'P 1'
#
loop_
_entity.id
_entity.type
_entity.pdbx_description
1 polymer ?
#
loop_
_entity_poly.entity_id
_entity_poly.type
_entity_poly.pdbx_seq_one_letter_code
_entity_poly.pdbx_strand_id
1 'polypeptide(L)'
;MGKIYVSTGAVVTDTPSVKKYMGEIKKAPLLDKDTETSLARQALAGDAVAQNKLVESNLRFAVQVAKQYQGMGLELEDLIQVANLGLFEAVKRFDPDKGVKFISFAVWYVRAELQKALNDLSRVVRIPSHKTMTEGKDFSTLSTSKKVGDDEDSETYADRYLAGDQAKAKHEVTDLKELLNVALNNIKPKQRDAVKMFYGIDREYPMHMEHIAEELNVTGERARQLVRQGEKALKGVEGIDKLMQYL
;
A
#
# COMPACT_ATOMS: atom_id res chain seq x y z
N MET A 1 -9.98 6.90 -27.09
CA MET A 1 -10.25 8.12 -26.28
C MET A 1 -11.23 7.74 -25.18
N GLY A 2 -10.75 7.42 -23.98
CA GLY A 2 -11.59 7.07 -22.84
C GLY A 2 -12.35 8.29 -22.32
N LYS A 3 -13.66 8.14 -22.16
CA LYS A 3 -14.50 9.16 -21.51
C LYS A 3 -14.11 9.25 -20.04
N ILE A 4 -13.59 10.40 -19.63
CA ILE A 4 -13.35 10.71 -18.22
C ILE A 4 -14.71 11.04 -17.60
N TYR A 5 -15.21 10.17 -16.73
CA TYR A 5 -16.40 10.45 -15.92
C TYR A 5 -15.99 11.42 -14.82
N VAL A 6 -16.38 12.67 -14.97
CA VAL A 6 -16.27 13.68 -13.91
C VAL A 6 -17.38 13.38 -12.90
N SER A 7 -16.99 12.85 -11.74
CA SER A 7 -17.87 12.75 -10.59
C SER A 7 -18.23 14.18 -10.16
N THR A 8 -19.50 14.55 -10.25
CA THR A 8 -20.06 15.80 -9.72
C THR A 8 -20.25 15.73 -8.19
N GLY A 9 -19.23 15.28 -7.47
CA GLY A 9 -19.16 15.45 -6.02
C GLY A 9 -18.90 16.91 -5.70
N ALA A 10 -19.57 17.45 -4.68
CA ALA A 10 -19.45 18.83 -4.24
C ALA A 10 -17.95 19.21 -4.12
N VAL A 11 -17.55 20.16 -4.93
CA VAL A 11 -16.20 20.72 -4.98
C VAL A 11 -15.92 21.40 -3.65
N VAL A 12 -15.24 20.72 -2.73
CA VAL A 12 -14.70 21.35 -1.50
C VAL A 12 -13.52 22.21 -1.92
N THR A 13 -13.80 23.46 -2.18
CA THR A 13 -12.92 24.27 -3.01
C THR A 13 -12.06 25.23 -2.28
N ASP A 14 -12.23 25.53 -1.03
CA ASP A 14 -11.61 26.77 -0.62
C ASP A 14 -10.95 26.67 0.75
N THR A 15 -9.83 25.97 0.78
CA THR A 15 -8.87 26.23 1.85
C THR A 15 -8.41 27.70 1.78
N PRO A 16 -8.12 28.33 2.91
CA PRO A 16 -7.62 29.70 2.94
C PRO A 16 -6.38 29.91 2.05
N SER A 17 -5.53 28.87 1.93
CA SER A 17 -4.33 28.83 1.09
C SER A 17 -4.67 28.99 -0.39
N VAL A 18 -5.63 28.22 -0.90
CA VAL A 18 -6.07 28.30 -2.31
C VAL A 18 -6.69 29.65 -2.61
N LYS A 19 -7.49 30.21 -1.69
CA LYS A 19 -8.07 31.54 -1.86
C LYS A 19 -7.00 32.63 -2.00
N LYS A 20 -5.98 32.58 -1.13
CA LYS A 20 -4.85 33.52 -1.18
C LYS A 20 -4.09 33.38 -2.50
N TYR A 21 -3.74 32.15 -2.88
CA TYR A 21 -3.07 31.85 -4.13
C TYR A 21 -3.85 32.34 -5.35
N MET A 22 -5.17 32.10 -5.39
CA MET A 22 -6.04 32.59 -6.46
C MET A 22 -6.09 34.13 -6.53
N GLY A 23 -5.98 34.81 -5.37
CA GLY A 23 -5.87 36.26 -5.32
C GLY A 23 -4.55 36.79 -5.90
N GLU A 24 -3.47 36.07 -5.71
CA GLU A 24 -2.13 36.43 -6.22
C GLU A 24 -2.01 36.21 -7.74
N ILE A 25 -2.44 35.05 -8.25
CA ILE A 25 -2.35 34.75 -9.70
C ILE A 25 -3.28 35.64 -10.55
N LYS A 26 -4.36 36.19 -9.98
CA LYS A 26 -5.21 37.14 -10.69
C LYS A 26 -4.49 38.44 -11.05
N LYS A 27 -3.44 38.82 -10.32
CA LYS A 27 -2.64 40.01 -10.54
C LYS A 27 -1.67 39.89 -11.71
N ALA A 28 -1.34 38.66 -12.11
CA ALA A 28 -0.45 38.41 -13.23
C ALA A 28 -1.05 38.92 -14.54
N PRO A 29 -0.30 39.73 -15.33
CA PRO A 29 -0.79 40.25 -16.60
C PRO A 29 -1.01 39.16 -17.62
N LEU A 30 -2.05 39.28 -18.43
CA LEU A 30 -2.23 38.43 -19.59
C LEU A 30 -1.25 38.86 -20.68
N LEU A 31 -0.58 37.87 -21.28
CA LEU A 31 0.37 38.14 -22.37
C LEU A 31 -0.36 38.27 -23.70
N ASP A 32 0.07 39.26 -24.49
CA ASP A 32 -0.29 39.35 -25.90
C ASP A 32 0.55 38.34 -26.72
N LYS A 33 0.08 37.95 -27.91
CA LYS A 33 0.70 36.93 -28.75
C LYS A 33 2.15 37.24 -29.10
N ASP A 34 2.46 38.52 -29.38
CA ASP A 34 3.82 38.93 -29.75
C ASP A 34 4.78 38.90 -28.54
N THR A 35 4.30 39.29 -27.35
CA THR A 35 5.05 39.20 -26.10
C THR A 35 5.22 37.72 -25.67
N GLU A 36 4.21 36.86 -25.85
CA GLU A 36 4.31 35.42 -25.60
C GLU A 36 5.42 34.81 -26.46
N THR A 37 5.42 35.11 -27.78
CA THR A 37 6.43 34.60 -28.72
C THR A 37 7.84 35.10 -28.36
N SER A 38 8.01 36.36 -27.99
CA SER A 38 9.31 36.93 -27.63
C SER A 38 9.86 36.31 -26.35
N LEU A 39 9.01 36.15 -25.31
CA LEU A 39 9.36 35.50 -24.05
C LEU A 39 9.68 34.00 -24.26
N ALA A 40 8.94 33.34 -25.13
CA ALA A 40 9.18 31.94 -25.45
C ALA A 40 10.53 31.74 -26.12
N ARG A 41 10.97 32.62 -27.02
CA ARG A 41 12.31 32.55 -27.64
C ARG A 41 13.42 32.78 -26.61
N GLN A 42 13.26 33.74 -25.70
CA GLN A 42 14.20 33.96 -24.61
C GLN A 42 14.26 32.77 -23.65
N ALA A 43 13.09 32.20 -23.31
CA ALA A 43 13.00 31.01 -22.47
C ALA A 43 13.68 29.78 -23.09
N LEU A 44 13.56 29.60 -24.42
CA LEU A 44 14.25 28.52 -25.16
C LEU A 44 15.76 28.73 -25.20
N ALA A 45 16.23 30.02 -25.22
CA ALA A 45 17.65 30.37 -25.11
C ALA A 45 18.21 30.15 -23.68
N GLY A 46 17.39 29.75 -22.70
CA GLY A 46 17.80 29.44 -21.34
C GLY A 46 17.63 30.59 -20.34
N ASP A 47 16.97 31.66 -20.70
CA ASP A 47 16.68 32.78 -19.78
C ASP A 47 15.61 32.36 -18.75
N ALA A 48 16.06 32.16 -17.49
CA ALA A 48 15.20 31.79 -16.38
C ALA A 48 14.15 32.87 -16.03
N VAL A 49 14.46 34.13 -16.25
CA VAL A 49 13.49 35.23 -15.98
C VAL A 49 12.34 35.15 -16.97
N ALA A 50 12.63 34.96 -18.25
CA ALA A 50 11.65 34.78 -19.29
C ALA A 50 10.80 33.52 -19.07
N GLN A 51 11.42 32.41 -18.65
CA GLN A 51 10.70 31.16 -18.27
C GLN A 51 9.71 31.41 -17.15
N ASN A 52 10.14 32.04 -16.04
CA ASN A 52 9.29 32.33 -14.91
C ASN A 52 8.12 33.23 -15.30
N LYS A 53 8.37 34.30 -16.07
CA LYS A 53 7.34 35.22 -16.51
C LYS A 53 6.30 34.57 -17.42
N LEU A 54 6.74 33.64 -18.29
CA LEU A 54 5.83 32.86 -19.14
C LEU A 54 4.97 31.91 -18.30
N VAL A 55 5.55 31.24 -17.29
CA VAL A 55 4.80 30.39 -16.36
C VAL A 55 3.79 31.22 -15.55
N GLU A 56 4.23 32.31 -14.89
CA GLU A 56 3.38 33.16 -14.05
C GLU A 56 2.12 33.64 -14.78
N SER A 57 2.28 34.07 -16.03
CA SER A 57 1.17 34.56 -16.84
C SER A 57 0.16 33.46 -17.20
N ASN A 58 0.56 32.19 -17.13
CA ASN A 58 -0.26 31.03 -17.47
C ASN A 58 -0.72 30.21 -16.27
N LEU A 59 -0.40 30.61 -15.01
CA LEU A 59 -0.83 29.89 -13.78
C LEU A 59 -2.35 29.73 -13.68
N ARG A 60 -3.10 30.74 -14.15
CA ARG A 60 -4.58 30.67 -14.17
C ARG A 60 -5.10 29.50 -15.00
N PHE A 61 -4.44 29.24 -16.13
CA PHE A 61 -4.75 28.09 -16.97
C PHE A 61 -4.43 26.75 -16.27
N ALA A 62 -3.27 26.64 -15.61
CA ALA A 62 -2.91 25.45 -14.83
C ALA A 62 -3.97 25.11 -13.78
N VAL A 63 -4.43 26.10 -13.01
CA VAL A 63 -5.50 25.93 -12.02
C VAL A 63 -6.80 25.46 -12.66
N GLN A 64 -7.15 25.99 -13.83
CA GLN A 64 -8.36 25.57 -14.53
C GLN A 64 -8.30 24.11 -14.94
N VAL A 65 -7.13 23.63 -15.41
CA VAL A 65 -6.92 22.21 -15.75
C VAL A 65 -6.90 21.35 -14.49
N ALA A 66 -6.21 21.79 -13.42
CA ALA A 66 -6.15 21.06 -12.14
C ALA A 66 -7.55 20.80 -11.54
N LYS A 67 -8.44 21.77 -11.62
CA LYS A 67 -9.84 21.62 -11.17
C LYS A 67 -10.62 20.51 -11.87
N GLN A 68 -10.26 20.14 -13.10
CA GLN A 68 -10.91 19.02 -13.81
C GLN A 68 -10.56 17.64 -13.23
N TYR A 69 -9.48 17.57 -12.45
CA TYR A 69 -9.00 16.34 -11.80
C TYR A 69 -9.32 16.26 -10.31
N GLN A 70 -10.09 17.23 -9.81
CA GLN A 70 -10.50 17.26 -8.41
C GLN A 70 -11.42 16.07 -8.08
N GLY A 71 -11.27 15.51 -6.86
CA GLY A 71 -12.04 14.35 -6.43
C GLY A 71 -11.48 13.01 -6.89
N MET A 72 -10.33 12.98 -7.56
CA MET A 72 -9.68 11.75 -8.04
C MET A 72 -8.62 11.17 -7.07
N GLY A 73 -8.65 11.60 -5.80
CA GLY A 73 -7.77 11.05 -4.76
C GLY A 73 -6.60 11.95 -4.35
N LEU A 74 -6.45 13.13 -4.96
CA LEU A 74 -5.50 14.17 -4.53
C LEU A 74 -6.24 15.47 -4.18
N GLU A 75 -5.69 16.21 -3.23
CA GLU A 75 -6.19 17.53 -2.86
C GLU A 75 -5.94 18.55 -3.97
N LEU A 76 -6.78 19.61 -4.01
CA LEU A 76 -6.66 20.63 -5.05
C LEU A 76 -5.32 21.37 -5.00
N GLU A 77 -4.76 21.55 -3.82
CA GLU A 77 -3.46 22.21 -3.63
C GLU A 77 -2.34 21.42 -4.32
N ASP A 78 -2.33 20.11 -4.13
CA ASP A 78 -1.35 19.21 -4.76
C ASP A 78 -1.54 19.17 -6.28
N LEU A 79 -2.78 19.09 -6.74
CA LEU A 79 -3.08 19.12 -8.17
C LEU A 79 -2.61 20.43 -8.83
N ILE A 80 -2.75 21.57 -8.16
CA ILE A 80 -2.26 22.87 -8.66
C ILE A 80 -0.72 22.83 -8.76
N GLN A 81 -0.02 22.31 -7.77
CA GLN A 81 1.45 22.22 -7.81
C GLN A 81 1.93 21.32 -8.95
N VAL A 82 1.29 20.17 -9.13
CA VAL A 82 1.60 19.26 -10.24
C VAL A 82 1.30 19.90 -11.60
N ALA A 83 0.20 20.65 -11.71
CA ALA A 83 -0.13 21.38 -12.93
C ALA A 83 0.90 22.48 -13.23
N ASN A 84 1.39 23.18 -12.22
CA ASN A 84 2.46 24.18 -12.37
C ASN A 84 3.78 23.52 -12.82
N LEU A 85 4.11 22.32 -12.29
CA LEU A 85 5.27 21.55 -12.75
C LEU A 85 5.12 21.20 -14.24
N GLY A 86 3.94 20.76 -14.66
CA GLY A 86 3.64 20.50 -16.07
C GLY A 86 3.80 21.73 -16.97
N LEU A 87 3.44 22.93 -16.49
CA LEU A 87 3.69 24.18 -17.20
C LEU A 87 5.20 24.45 -17.36
N PHE A 88 5.98 24.24 -16.29
CA PHE A 88 7.44 24.40 -16.33
C PHE A 88 8.08 23.49 -17.37
N GLU A 89 7.67 22.22 -17.43
CA GLU A 89 8.18 21.28 -18.43
C GLU A 89 7.75 21.68 -19.87
N ALA A 90 6.56 22.22 -20.01
CA ALA A 90 6.09 22.74 -21.30
C ALA A 90 6.93 23.92 -21.79
N VAL A 91 7.24 24.89 -20.90
CA VAL A 91 8.05 26.09 -21.24
C VAL A 91 9.43 25.69 -21.77
N LYS A 92 10.09 24.71 -21.16
CA LYS A 92 11.42 24.23 -21.58
C LYS A 92 11.44 23.63 -23.00
N ARG A 93 10.29 23.16 -23.48
CA ARG A 93 10.19 22.40 -24.75
C ARG A 93 9.35 23.12 -25.81
N PHE A 94 8.81 24.27 -25.46
CA PHE A 94 7.95 25.02 -26.37
C PHE A 94 8.75 25.74 -27.43
N ASP A 95 8.41 25.48 -28.69
CA ASP A 95 8.99 26.11 -29.86
C ASP A 95 7.98 27.12 -30.45
N PRO A 96 8.22 28.44 -30.29
CA PRO A 96 7.30 29.47 -30.78
C PRO A 96 7.21 29.55 -32.30
N ASP A 97 8.23 29.07 -33.04
CA ASP A 97 8.29 29.16 -34.50
C ASP A 97 7.34 28.20 -35.19
N LYS A 98 6.76 27.23 -34.46
CA LYS A 98 5.71 26.33 -34.96
C LYS A 98 4.33 26.99 -35.11
N GLY A 99 4.15 28.24 -34.73
CA GLY A 99 2.92 29.02 -34.94
C GLY A 99 1.73 28.59 -34.04
N VAL A 100 1.94 27.72 -33.07
CA VAL A 100 0.93 27.24 -32.13
C VAL A 100 0.95 28.11 -30.87
N LYS A 101 -0.21 28.38 -30.26
CA LYS A 101 -0.29 29.09 -28.95
C LYS A 101 0.30 28.21 -27.87
N PHE A 102 1.02 28.84 -26.92
CA PHE A 102 1.63 28.14 -25.78
C PHE A 102 0.63 27.26 -25.00
N ILE A 103 -0.56 27.78 -24.71
CA ILE A 103 -1.61 27.06 -23.96
C ILE A 103 -2.00 25.73 -24.66
N SER A 104 -2.10 25.76 -26.01
CA SER A 104 -2.47 24.56 -26.79
C SER A 104 -1.40 23.47 -26.73
N PHE A 105 -0.15 23.85 -26.59
CA PHE A 105 0.98 22.93 -26.38
C PHE A 105 1.07 22.50 -24.91
N ALA A 106 0.99 23.41 -23.98
CA ALA A 106 1.16 23.18 -22.53
C ALA A 106 0.09 22.24 -21.94
N VAL A 107 -1.14 22.25 -22.47
CA VAL A 107 -2.23 21.39 -21.96
C VAL A 107 -1.85 19.92 -21.93
N TRP A 108 -1.08 19.44 -22.89
CA TRP A 108 -0.67 18.05 -22.95
C TRP A 108 0.32 17.68 -21.87
N TYR A 109 1.28 18.56 -21.57
CA TYR A 109 2.24 18.39 -20.48
C TYR A 109 1.58 18.44 -19.12
N VAL A 110 0.71 19.44 -18.90
CA VAL A 110 -0.04 19.58 -17.65
C VAL A 110 -0.90 18.33 -17.39
N ARG A 111 -1.61 17.83 -18.39
CA ARG A 111 -2.42 16.61 -18.26
C ARG A 111 -1.58 15.37 -18.01
N ALA A 112 -0.44 15.24 -18.68
CA ALA A 112 0.47 14.12 -18.49
C ALA A 112 1.01 14.05 -17.06
N GLU A 113 1.48 15.20 -16.52
CA GLU A 113 1.97 15.25 -15.14
C GLU A 113 0.84 15.01 -14.12
N LEU A 114 -0.36 15.56 -14.33
CA LEU A 114 -1.51 15.29 -13.47
C LEU A 114 -1.90 13.79 -13.46
N GLN A 115 -1.96 13.15 -14.61
CA GLN A 115 -2.24 11.72 -14.69
C GLN A 115 -1.18 10.86 -14.02
N LYS A 116 0.09 11.22 -14.19
CA LYS A 116 1.22 10.55 -13.55
C LYS A 116 1.12 10.69 -12.02
N ALA A 117 0.90 11.90 -11.51
CA ALA A 117 0.76 12.15 -10.08
C ALA A 117 -0.45 11.39 -9.49
N LEU A 118 -1.58 11.36 -10.18
CA LEU A 118 -2.75 10.58 -9.76
C LEU A 118 -2.43 9.08 -9.68
N ASN A 119 -1.74 8.53 -10.66
CA ASN A 119 -1.36 7.11 -10.63
C ASN A 119 -0.39 6.77 -9.49
N ASP A 120 0.54 7.69 -9.20
CA ASP A 120 1.61 7.46 -8.23
C ASP A 120 1.21 7.78 -6.79
N LEU A 121 0.37 8.79 -6.56
CA LEU A 121 0.12 9.38 -5.24
C LEU A 121 -1.32 9.26 -4.74
N SER A 122 -2.31 8.98 -5.60
CA SER A 122 -3.72 8.92 -5.17
C SER A 122 -4.07 7.69 -4.35
N ARG A 123 -3.21 6.67 -4.34
CA ARG A 123 -3.49 5.38 -3.69
C ARG A 123 -2.63 5.17 -2.46
N VAL A 124 -3.20 4.57 -1.42
CA VAL A 124 -2.46 4.18 -0.20
C VAL A 124 -1.34 3.18 -0.52
N VAL A 125 -1.61 2.24 -1.44
CA VAL A 125 -0.59 1.30 -1.95
C VAL A 125 -0.28 1.68 -3.39
N ARG A 126 0.97 2.08 -3.64
CA ARG A 126 1.44 2.44 -4.99
C ARG A 126 1.40 1.24 -5.93
N ILE A 127 0.74 1.40 -7.06
CA ILE A 127 0.66 0.40 -8.12
C ILE A 127 1.35 0.96 -9.37
N PRO A 128 2.26 0.19 -10.01
CA PRO A 128 2.91 0.62 -11.24
C PRO A 128 1.90 0.93 -12.35
N SER A 129 2.10 2.05 -13.07
CA SER A 129 1.17 2.56 -14.09
C SER A 129 0.87 1.55 -15.21
N HIS A 130 1.84 0.69 -15.57
CA HIS A 130 1.62 -0.34 -16.58
C HIS A 130 0.56 -1.37 -16.17
N LYS A 131 0.45 -1.71 -14.86
CA LYS A 131 -0.58 -2.64 -14.37
C LYS A 131 -1.98 -2.01 -14.40
N THR A 132 -2.10 -0.73 -14.06
CA THR A 132 -3.39 -0.03 -14.11
C THR A 132 -3.93 0.10 -15.53
N MET A 133 -3.05 0.25 -16.53
CA MET A 133 -3.44 0.35 -17.94
C MET A 133 -3.75 -1.00 -18.57
N THR A 134 -3.00 -2.06 -18.19
CA THR A 134 -3.10 -3.37 -18.87
C THR A 134 -4.20 -4.25 -18.29
N GLU A 135 -4.39 -4.22 -16.96
CA GLU A 135 -5.30 -5.15 -16.29
C GLU A 135 -6.73 -4.63 -16.16
N GLY A 136 -6.97 -3.32 -16.31
CA GLY A 136 -8.30 -2.71 -16.18
C GLY A 136 -9.02 -2.99 -14.85
N LYS A 137 -8.30 -3.57 -13.86
CA LYS A 137 -8.86 -3.92 -12.56
C LYS A 137 -8.99 -2.70 -11.68
N ASP A 138 -10.06 -2.66 -10.90
CA ASP A 138 -10.21 -1.68 -9.84
C ASP A 138 -9.33 -2.10 -8.64
N PHE A 139 -8.24 -1.35 -8.44
CA PHE A 139 -7.33 -1.52 -7.29
C PHE A 139 -7.69 -0.58 -6.14
N SER A 140 -8.94 -0.17 -6.01
CA SER A 140 -9.38 0.66 -4.89
C SER A 140 -9.22 -0.09 -3.57
N THR A 141 -8.76 0.63 -2.55
CA THR A 141 -8.69 0.12 -1.18
C THR A 141 -10.01 0.39 -0.46
N LEU A 142 -10.49 -0.59 0.29
CA LEU A 142 -11.66 -0.44 1.15
C LEU A 142 -11.21 -0.03 2.55
N SER A 143 -11.92 0.92 3.16
CA SER A 143 -11.69 1.25 4.57
C SER A 143 -12.15 0.08 5.45
N THR A 144 -11.29 -0.34 6.36
CA THR A 144 -11.63 -1.37 7.38
C THR A 144 -12.75 -0.90 8.33
N SER A 145 -12.88 0.41 8.52
CA SER A 145 -13.95 1.02 9.33
C SER A 145 -15.28 1.15 8.57
N LYS A 146 -15.32 0.81 7.28
CA LYS A 146 -16.56 0.84 6.52
C LYS A 146 -17.49 -0.28 7.01
N LYS A 147 -18.76 0.05 7.26
CA LYS A 147 -19.80 -0.92 7.63
C LYS A 147 -20.17 -1.81 6.45
N VAL A 148 -20.48 -3.08 6.72
CA VAL A 148 -20.82 -4.08 5.68
C VAL A 148 -22.29 -4.00 5.25
N GLY A 149 -23.15 -3.34 6.03
CA GLY A 149 -24.58 -3.13 5.78
C GLY A 149 -24.98 -1.67 5.90
N ASP A 150 -26.25 -1.38 5.57
CA ASP A 150 -26.81 -0.03 5.63
C ASP A 150 -27.31 0.35 7.04
N ASP A 151 -27.39 -0.62 7.99
CA ASP A 151 -27.84 -0.39 9.36
C ASP A 151 -26.75 0.24 10.22
N GLU A 152 -27.15 1.11 11.17
CA GLU A 152 -26.21 1.78 12.08
C GLU A 152 -25.42 0.81 12.98
N ASP A 153 -25.98 -0.35 13.31
CA ASP A 153 -25.36 -1.41 14.13
C ASP A 153 -24.65 -2.48 13.31
N SER A 154 -24.50 -2.32 11.99
CA SER A 154 -23.83 -3.32 11.16
C SER A 154 -22.33 -3.41 11.45
N GLU A 155 -21.81 -4.65 11.42
CA GLU A 155 -20.38 -4.96 11.59
C GLU A 155 -19.51 -4.21 10.59
N THR A 156 -18.31 -3.81 11.02
CA THR A 156 -17.30 -3.23 10.12
C THR A 156 -16.55 -4.34 9.36
N TYR A 157 -15.89 -3.96 8.24
CA TYR A 157 -14.99 -4.89 7.56
C TYR A 157 -13.86 -5.39 8.48
N ALA A 158 -13.41 -4.57 9.45
CA ALA A 158 -12.44 -4.97 10.45
C ALA A 158 -12.96 -6.12 11.31
N ASP A 159 -14.17 -6.00 11.84
CA ASP A 159 -14.78 -7.01 12.71
C ASP A 159 -14.99 -8.33 11.96
N ARG A 160 -15.37 -8.25 10.70
CA ARG A 160 -15.66 -9.43 9.90
C ARG A 160 -14.43 -10.19 9.41
N TYR A 161 -13.37 -9.49 9.05
CA TYR A 161 -12.18 -10.10 8.42
C TYR A 161 -10.97 -10.20 9.34
N LEU A 162 -10.82 -9.31 10.35
CA LEU A 162 -9.66 -9.31 11.23
C LEU A 162 -9.89 -10.07 12.54
N ALA A 163 -11.14 -10.14 13.04
CA ALA A 163 -11.44 -10.83 14.30
C ALA A 163 -11.50 -12.36 14.18
N GLY A 164 -11.73 -12.90 12.96
CA GLY A 164 -12.02 -14.33 12.77
C GLY A 164 -10.82 -15.27 12.92
N ASP A 165 -9.64 -14.87 12.47
CA ASP A 165 -8.49 -15.80 12.36
C ASP A 165 -7.77 -16.04 13.69
N GLN A 166 -7.69 -15.04 14.56
CA GLN A 166 -6.98 -15.20 15.84
C GLN A 166 -7.73 -16.11 16.83
N ALA A 167 -9.04 -16.09 16.84
CA ALA A 167 -9.85 -16.94 17.71
C ALA A 167 -9.80 -18.40 17.25
N LYS A 168 -9.90 -18.66 15.94
CA LYS A 168 -9.80 -20.01 15.38
C LYS A 168 -8.41 -20.60 15.58
N ALA A 169 -7.35 -19.87 15.24
CA ALA A 169 -5.97 -20.31 15.43
C ALA A 169 -5.65 -20.64 16.91
N LYS A 170 -6.20 -19.87 17.85
CA LYS A 170 -5.99 -20.09 19.27
C LYS A 170 -6.71 -21.37 19.77
N HIS A 171 -7.92 -21.65 19.28
CA HIS A 171 -8.65 -22.90 19.59
C HIS A 171 -7.93 -24.11 18.98
N GLU A 172 -7.54 -24.06 17.72
CA GLU A 172 -6.81 -25.15 17.07
C GLU A 172 -5.51 -25.51 17.76
N VAL A 173 -4.73 -24.49 18.20
CA VAL A 173 -3.48 -24.72 18.96
C VAL A 173 -3.76 -25.31 20.35
N THR A 174 -4.87 -24.94 21.00
CA THR A 174 -5.24 -25.49 22.32
C THR A 174 -5.65 -26.94 22.18
N ASP A 175 -6.50 -27.28 21.20
CA ASP A 175 -6.94 -28.63 20.91
C ASP A 175 -5.76 -29.56 20.53
N LEU A 176 -4.81 -29.04 19.73
CA LEU A 176 -3.58 -29.75 19.38
C LEU A 176 -2.72 -30.07 20.60
N LYS A 177 -2.56 -29.13 21.53
CA LYS A 177 -1.80 -29.33 22.78
C LYS A 177 -2.45 -30.38 23.68
N GLU A 178 -3.78 -30.36 23.78
CA GLU A 178 -4.52 -31.33 24.56
C GLU A 178 -4.38 -32.74 23.96
N LEU A 179 -4.57 -32.91 22.66
CA LEU A 179 -4.38 -34.16 21.96
C LEU A 179 -2.95 -34.71 22.11
N LEU A 180 -1.95 -33.83 21.99
CA LEU A 180 -0.54 -34.18 22.17
C LEU A 180 -0.26 -34.66 23.60
N ASN A 181 -0.81 -33.99 24.61
CA ASN A 181 -0.67 -34.40 26.02
C ASN A 181 -1.34 -35.76 26.30
N VAL A 182 -2.51 -36.01 25.73
CA VAL A 182 -3.19 -37.30 25.84
C VAL A 182 -2.34 -38.38 25.21
N ALA A 183 -1.78 -38.18 24.02
CA ALA A 183 -0.91 -39.12 23.34
C ALA A 183 0.39 -39.40 24.13
N LEU A 184 0.99 -38.37 24.71
CA LEU A 184 2.20 -38.46 25.53
C LEU A 184 1.95 -39.25 26.85
N ASN A 185 0.77 -39.15 27.42
CA ASN A 185 0.42 -39.89 28.64
C ASN A 185 0.24 -41.43 28.40
N ASN A 186 0.02 -41.85 27.16
CA ASN A 186 -0.11 -43.24 26.79
C ASN A 186 1.26 -44.00 26.59
N ILE A 187 2.38 -43.26 26.69
CA ILE A 187 3.72 -43.81 26.59
C ILE A 187 4.37 -43.99 27.97
N LYS A 188 5.41 -44.86 28.01
CA LYS A 188 6.19 -45.07 29.25
C LYS A 188 6.80 -43.78 29.76
N PRO A 189 6.79 -43.52 31.10
CA PRO A 189 7.17 -42.22 31.67
C PRO A 189 8.57 -41.76 31.24
N LYS A 190 9.59 -42.64 31.27
CA LYS A 190 10.95 -42.27 30.84
C LYS A 190 11.07 -41.94 29.35
N GLN A 191 10.25 -42.56 28.51
CA GLN A 191 10.21 -42.24 27.06
C GLN A 191 9.50 -40.94 26.80
N ARG A 192 8.39 -40.67 27.51
CA ARG A 192 7.64 -39.41 27.47
C ARG A 192 8.51 -38.24 27.84
N ASP A 193 9.21 -38.37 28.99
CA ASP A 193 10.03 -37.27 29.52
C ASP A 193 11.21 -36.99 28.58
N ALA A 194 11.85 -38.05 28.02
CA ALA A 194 12.90 -37.88 27.01
C ALA A 194 12.40 -37.17 25.73
N VAL A 195 11.21 -37.48 25.23
CA VAL A 195 10.61 -36.83 24.08
C VAL A 195 10.25 -35.39 24.41
N LYS A 196 9.63 -35.12 25.57
CA LYS A 196 9.28 -33.76 26.00
C LYS A 196 10.51 -32.86 26.07
N MET A 197 11.61 -33.35 26.64
CA MET A 197 12.86 -32.59 26.73
C MET A 197 13.50 -32.33 25.36
N PHE A 198 13.49 -33.35 24.50
CA PHE A 198 14.10 -33.25 23.18
C PHE A 198 13.41 -32.23 22.27
N TYR A 199 12.07 -32.19 22.26
CA TYR A 199 11.29 -31.25 21.47
C TYR A 199 10.97 -29.95 22.18
N GLY A 200 11.31 -29.79 23.45
CA GLY A 200 11.01 -28.61 24.26
C GLY A 200 9.51 -28.47 24.62
N ILE A 201 8.77 -29.59 24.67
CA ILE A 201 7.36 -29.59 25.06
C ILE A 201 7.25 -29.25 26.56
N ASP A 202 6.48 -28.23 26.90
CA ASP A 202 6.36 -27.65 28.25
C ASP A 202 7.64 -26.96 28.77
N ARG A 203 8.62 -26.66 27.90
CA ARG A 203 9.85 -25.91 28.20
C ARG A 203 10.06 -24.79 27.20
N GLU A 204 10.90 -23.84 27.57
CA GLU A 204 11.20 -22.69 26.73
C GLU A 204 12.06 -23.03 25.50
N TYR A 205 12.95 -24.03 25.64
CA TYR A 205 13.86 -24.47 24.57
C TYR A 205 14.03 -25.99 24.52
N PRO A 206 14.28 -26.59 23.33
CA PRO A 206 14.65 -28.01 23.17
C PRO A 206 16.03 -28.26 23.76
N MET A 207 16.21 -29.44 24.35
CA MET A 207 17.46 -29.86 25.01
C MET A 207 18.30 -30.76 24.11
N HIS A 208 19.62 -30.63 24.21
CA HIS A 208 20.57 -31.56 23.58
C HIS A 208 20.60 -32.91 24.29
N MET A 209 20.93 -33.99 23.54
CA MET A 209 20.94 -35.35 24.07
C MET A 209 21.82 -35.54 25.31
N GLU A 210 22.91 -34.81 25.43
CA GLU A 210 23.83 -34.88 26.57
C GLU A 210 23.14 -34.39 27.87
N HIS A 211 22.43 -33.26 27.81
CA HIS A 211 21.68 -32.76 28.95
C HIS A 211 20.47 -33.61 29.32
N ILE A 212 19.81 -34.23 28.32
CA ILE A 212 18.73 -35.21 28.55
C ILE A 212 19.29 -36.45 29.27
N ALA A 213 20.47 -36.89 28.90
CA ALA A 213 21.14 -38.00 29.54
C ALA A 213 21.48 -37.74 31.01
N GLU A 214 21.98 -36.56 31.30
CA GLU A 214 22.26 -36.09 32.67
C GLU A 214 20.99 -36.01 33.53
N GLU A 215 19.91 -35.39 33.00
CA GLU A 215 18.65 -35.20 33.74
C GLU A 215 17.93 -36.54 34.02
N LEU A 216 18.00 -37.48 33.09
CA LEU A 216 17.40 -38.82 33.24
C LEU A 216 18.33 -39.85 33.93
N ASN A 217 19.56 -39.45 34.30
CA ASN A 217 20.61 -40.32 34.87
C ASN A 217 20.86 -41.59 34.00
N VAL A 218 21.07 -41.42 32.69
CA VAL A 218 21.35 -42.47 31.72
C VAL A 218 22.52 -42.06 30.84
N THR A 219 23.05 -43.01 30.08
CA THR A 219 24.08 -42.73 29.07
C THR A 219 23.47 -41.99 27.86
N GLY A 220 24.25 -41.16 27.14
CA GLY A 220 23.79 -40.44 25.97
C GLY A 220 23.16 -41.33 24.89
N GLU A 221 23.73 -42.51 24.69
CA GLU A 221 23.16 -43.52 23.75
C GLU A 221 21.80 -44.04 24.23
N ARG A 222 21.67 -44.23 25.55
CA ARG A 222 20.38 -44.62 26.14
C ARG A 222 19.32 -43.52 26.04
N ALA A 223 19.69 -42.27 26.21
CA ALA A 223 18.79 -41.12 25.98
C ALA A 223 18.30 -41.12 24.55
N ARG A 224 19.20 -41.29 23.58
CA ARG A 224 18.86 -41.39 22.15
C ARG A 224 17.89 -42.51 21.84
N GLN A 225 18.12 -43.71 22.47
CA GLN A 225 17.20 -44.84 22.34
C GLN A 225 15.83 -44.55 22.94
N LEU A 226 15.76 -43.86 24.08
CA LEU A 226 14.49 -43.52 24.72
C LEU A 226 13.67 -42.56 23.85
N VAL A 227 14.29 -41.56 23.25
CA VAL A 227 13.62 -40.64 22.33
C VAL A 227 13.06 -41.41 21.13
N ARG A 228 13.90 -42.20 20.44
CA ARG A 228 13.44 -43.02 19.28
C ARG A 228 12.32 -43.99 19.62
N GLN A 229 12.39 -44.65 20.78
CA GLN A 229 11.34 -45.53 21.26
C GLN A 229 10.06 -44.79 21.60
N GLY A 230 10.18 -43.60 22.16
CA GLY A 230 9.06 -42.71 22.43
C GLY A 230 8.37 -42.21 21.15
N GLU A 231 9.14 -41.80 20.15
CA GLU A 231 8.60 -41.41 18.83
C GLU A 231 7.87 -42.60 18.15
N LYS A 232 8.46 -43.78 18.20
CA LYS A 232 7.83 -44.98 17.65
C LYS A 232 6.56 -45.39 18.41
N ALA A 233 6.56 -45.25 19.72
CA ALA A 233 5.38 -45.51 20.55
C ALA A 233 4.27 -44.49 20.27
N LEU A 234 4.62 -43.22 20.10
CA LEU A 234 3.66 -42.16 19.70
C LEU A 234 2.96 -42.48 18.40
N LYS A 235 3.70 -42.94 17.38
CA LYS A 235 3.13 -43.32 16.08
C LYS A 235 2.12 -44.49 16.16
N GLY A 236 2.15 -45.26 17.21
CA GLY A 236 1.24 -46.37 17.45
C GLY A 236 0.03 -46.04 18.33
N VAL A 237 -0.10 -44.80 18.81
CA VAL A 237 -1.24 -44.38 19.65
C VAL A 237 -2.45 -44.08 18.77
N GLU A 238 -3.61 -44.65 19.09
CA GLU A 238 -4.88 -44.34 18.43
C GLU A 238 -5.20 -42.82 18.55
N GLY A 239 -5.51 -42.19 17.43
CA GLY A 239 -5.83 -40.75 17.36
C GLY A 239 -4.69 -39.86 16.86
N ILE A 240 -3.48 -40.42 16.64
CA ILE A 240 -2.37 -39.63 16.05
C ILE A 240 -2.66 -39.22 14.60
N ASP A 241 -3.51 -39.95 13.90
CA ASP A 241 -3.96 -39.62 12.55
C ASP A 241 -4.72 -38.27 12.54
N LYS A 242 -5.34 -37.89 13.65
CA LYS A 242 -5.97 -36.56 13.79
C LYS A 242 -4.92 -35.46 13.91
N LEU A 243 -3.75 -35.70 14.47
CA LEU A 243 -2.63 -34.75 14.51
C LEU A 243 -2.02 -34.53 13.13
N MET A 244 -2.08 -35.53 12.24
CA MET A 244 -1.61 -35.39 10.85
C MET A 244 -2.49 -34.46 9.99
N GLN A 245 -3.72 -34.17 10.43
CA GLN A 245 -4.61 -33.22 9.74
C GLN A 245 -4.23 -31.75 10.00
N TYR A 246 -3.41 -31.51 11.03
CA TYR A 246 -2.91 -30.16 11.37
C TYR A 246 -1.51 -29.86 10.81
N LEU A 247 -0.88 -30.80 10.11
CA LEU A 247 0.38 -30.66 9.39
C LEU A 247 0.16 -30.40 7.90
#